data_2220507a70fa95da250350aebf13b963
#
_entry.id   2220507a70fa95da250350aebf13b963
#
_cell.length_a   1.000
_cell.length_b   1.000
_cell.length_c   1.000
_cell.angle_alpha   90.00
_cell.angle_beta   90.00
_cell.angle_gamma   90.00
#
_symmetry.space_group_name_H-M   'P 1'
#
loop_
_entity.id
_entity.type
_entity.pdbx_description
1 polymer ?
#
loop_
_entity_poly.entity_id
_entity_poly.type
_entity_poly.pdbx_seq_one_letter_code
_entity_poly.pdbx_strand_id
1 'polypeptide(L)'
;MKQQSKLGPSVGRASQSRDPGSLCPATERYGFRPAPGGLALVREFLNTRTSAQHGPDLLGDGARAQSWAAHVAPAWSALRGTNISPPTLTNHDAARLRDLRDTLDGLLTGHVVGQRHVVGAVELALDDRGDICTMPTGHGWRWFSSAIWSEVLLSQHAGTWQRLKQCRNPACRSTFYDRSWNNSAVWDNARTCGPQMTNQGANLLGI
;
A
#
# COMPACT_ATOMS: atom_id res chain seq x y z
N MET A 1 12.81 -14.79 64.78
CA MET A 1 12.68 -13.69 63.82
C MET A 1 12.99 -14.23 62.44
N LYS A 2 11.96 -14.47 61.59
CA LYS A 2 12.09 -14.97 60.21
C LYS A 2 11.51 -13.89 59.30
N GLN A 3 12.37 -13.27 58.49
CA GLN A 3 11.97 -12.34 57.42
C GLN A 3 11.46 -13.13 56.21
N GLN A 4 10.23 -12.90 55.85
CA GLN A 4 9.65 -13.38 54.60
C GLN A 4 9.87 -12.33 53.52
N SER A 5 10.67 -12.69 52.48
CA SER A 5 10.79 -11.94 51.24
C SER A 5 9.53 -12.13 50.39
N LYS A 6 8.83 -11.03 50.16
CA LYS A 6 7.73 -10.96 49.17
C LYS A 6 8.31 -10.79 47.75
N LEU A 7 8.25 -11.84 46.95
CA LEU A 7 8.40 -11.69 45.49
C LEU A 7 7.11 -11.02 44.94
N GLY A 8 7.26 -9.85 44.35
CA GLY A 8 6.22 -9.19 43.59
C GLY A 8 5.99 -9.88 42.22
N PRO A 9 4.77 -9.80 41.68
CA PRO A 9 4.47 -10.43 40.37
C PRO A 9 5.23 -9.73 39.26
N SER A 10 5.93 -10.53 38.43
CA SER A 10 6.55 -10.08 37.17
C SER A 10 5.46 -9.60 36.22
N VAL A 11 5.49 -8.31 35.91
CA VAL A 11 4.65 -7.72 34.88
C VAL A 11 5.08 -8.34 33.54
N GLY A 12 4.20 -9.17 32.99
CA GLY A 12 4.36 -9.76 31.67
C GLY A 12 4.59 -8.65 30.63
N ARG A 13 5.69 -8.75 29.92
CA ARG A 13 6.02 -7.91 28.77
C ARG A 13 4.87 -8.02 27.78
N ALA A 14 4.09 -6.95 27.62
CA ALA A 14 3.06 -6.85 26.60
C ALA A 14 3.68 -7.22 25.26
N SER A 15 3.10 -8.21 24.59
CA SER A 15 3.47 -8.58 23.23
C SER A 15 3.32 -7.33 22.37
N GLN A 16 4.41 -6.82 21.83
CA GLN A 16 4.36 -5.77 20.82
C GLN A 16 3.49 -6.30 19.69
N SER A 17 2.33 -5.69 19.52
CA SER A 17 1.46 -5.93 18.37
C SER A 17 2.29 -5.68 17.12
N ARG A 18 2.54 -6.72 16.34
CA ARG A 18 3.20 -6.61 15.04
C ARG A 18 2.39 -5.64 14.19
N ASP A 19 3.02 -4.54 13.78
CA ASP A 19 2.43 -3.57 12.86
C ASP A 19 2.03 -4.32 11.58
N PRO A 20 0.74 -4.36 11.20
CA PRO A 20 0.28 -5.12 10.02
C PRO A 20 0.96 -4.69 8.71
N GLY A 21 1.61 -3.53 8.69
CA GLY A 21 2.41 -3.08 7.55
C GLY A 21 3.78 -3.76 7.42
N SER A 22 4.25 -4.46 8.45
CA SER A 22 5.56 -5.14 8.49
C SER A 22 5.64 -6.42 7.66
N LEU A 23 4.53 -6.88 7.06
CA LEU A 23 4.47 -8.13 6.30
C LEU A 23 4.18 -7.94 4.80
N CYS A 24 4.12 -6.71 4.31
CA CYS A 24 3.79 -6.42 2.93
C CYS A 24 5.06 -6.27 2.09
N PRO A 25 5.28 -7.16 1.09
CA PRO A 25 6.57 -7.31 0.40
C PRO A 25 7.09 -6.03 -0.28
N ALA A 26 6.21 -5.24 -0.90
CA ALA A 26 6.63 -3.99 -1.53
C ALA A 26 6.98 -2.91 -0.50
N THR A 27 6.22 -2.82 0.60
CA THR A 27 6.50 -1.89 1.69
C THR A 27 7.83 -2.21 2.38
N GLU A 28 8.11 -3.48 2.61
CA GLU A 28 9.36 -3.93 3.25
C GLU A 28 10.60 -3.61 2.39
N ARG A 29 10.55 -3.92 1.09
CA ARG A 29 11.69 -3.70 0.20
C ARG A 29 12.06 -2.23 -0.01
N TYR A 30 11.11 -1.30 0.24
CA TYR A 30 11.38 0.13 0.25
C TYR A 30 11.75 0.68 1.63
N GLY A 31 11.59 -0.11 2.69
CA GLY A 31 11.86 0.30 4.08
C GLY A 31 10.92 1.42 4.56
N PHE A 32 9.73 1.52 4.00
CA PHE A 32 8.78 2.58 4.35
C PHE A 32 7.92 2.23 5.56
N ARG A 33 7.51 3.25 6.30
CA ARG A 33 6.39 3.11 7.22
C ARG A 33 5.10 2.92 6.43
N PRO A 34 4.19 2.01 6.82
CA PRO A 34 2.90 1.83 6.16
C PRO A 34 2.13 3.16 6.05
N ALA A 35 1.40 3.35 4.95
CA ALA A 35 0.43 4.43 4.88
C ALA A 35 -0.71 4.17 5.90
N PRO A 36 -1.41 5.21 6.38
CA PRO A 36 -2.49 5.03 7.35
C PRO A 36 -3.70 4.33 6.72
N GLY A 37 -4.36 3.47 7.52
CA GLY A 37 -5.59 2.79 7.14
C GLY A 37 -5.45 2.00 5.85
N GLY A 38 -6.51 1.95 5.07
CA GLY A 38 -6.56 1.21 3.81
C GLY A 38 -5.66 1.73 2.69
N LEU A 39 -5.14 2.97 2.80
CA LEU A 39 -4.09 3.45 1.90
C LEU A 39 -2.81 2.62 1.96
N ALA A 40 -2.60 1.83 3.02
CA ALA A 40 -1.50 0.87 3.08
C ALA A 40 -1.58 -0.14 1.93
N LEU A 41 -2.78 -0.68 1.64
CA LEU A 41 -3.01 -1.58 0.51
C LEU A 41 -2.73 -0.90 -0.83
N VAL A 42 -3.26 0.30 -1.03
CA VAL A 42 -3.11 1.04 -2.30
C VAL A 42 -1.63 1.34 -2.57
N ARG A 43 -0.91 1.82 -1.57
CA ARG A 43 0.53 2.10 -1.69
C ARG A 43 1.35 0.84 -1.92
N GLU A 44 1.05 -0.22 -1.17
CA GLU A 44 1.68 -1.53 -1.35
C GLU A 44 1.52 -2.00 -2.80
N PHE A 45 0.30 -1.92 -3.34
CA PHE A 45 -0.01 -2.30 -4.71
C PHE A 45 0.74 -1.47 -5.75
N LEU A 46 0.78 -0.15 -5.60
CA LEU A 46 1.50 0.74 -6.52
C LEU A 46 3.02 0.47 -6.51
N ASN A 47 3.57 0.05 -5.38
CA ASN A 47 4.99 -0.28 -5.22
C ASN A 47 5.35 -1.72 -5.62
N THR A 48 4.44 -2.50 -6.18
CA THR A 48 4.76 -3.84 -6.72
C THR A 48 5.63 -3.79 -7.98
N ARG A 49 5.81 -2.64 -8.61
CA ARG A 49 6.60 -2.42 -9.83
C ARG A 49 8.04 -2.90 -9.70
N THR A 50 8.62 -3.26 -10.84
CA THR A 50 10.06 -3.48 -10.92
C THR A 50 10.82 -2.19 -10.61
N SER A 51 11.92 -2.31 -9.91
CA SER A 51 12.86 -1.24 -9.66
C SER A 51 14.26 -1.82 -9.65
N ALA A 52 15.23 -1.10 -10.25
CA ALA A 52 16.63 -1.50 -10.25
C ALA A 52 17.19 -1.68 -8.82
N GLN A 53 16.68 -0.91 -7.86
CA GLN A 53 17.13 -0.94 -6.46
C GLN A 53 16.33 -1.91 -5.58
N HIS A 54 15.05 -2.21 -5.95
CA HIS A 54 14.13 -2.92 -5.08
C HIS A 54 13.61 -4.24 -5.68
N GLY A 55 14.18 -4.67 -6.82
CA GLY A 55 13.96 -5.98 -7.39
C GLY A 55 12.83 -6.07 -8.43
N PRO A 56 12.42 -7.30 -8.80
CA PRO A 56 11.50 -7.55 -9.88
C PRO A 56 10.06 -7.14 -9.55
N ASP A 57 9.22 -7.07 -10.61
CA ASP A 57 7.78 -6.84 -10.47
C ASP A 57 7.13 -7.99 -9.71
N LEU A 58 6.46 -7.66 -8.59
CA LEU A 58 5.75 -8.65 -7.76
C LEU A 58 4.47 -9.16 -8.45
N LEU A 59 4.04 -8.50 -9.53
CA LEU A 59 2.93 -8.91 -10.38
C LEU A 59 3.42 -9.38 -11.77
N GLY A 60 4.70 -9.75 -11.91
CA GLY A 60 5.31 -10.12 -13.17
C GLY A 60 4.69 -11.37 -13.81
N ASP A 61 4.25 -12.30 -12.98
CA ASP A 61 3.56 -13.54 -13.35
C ASP A 61 2.56 -13.96 -12.25
N GLY A 62 1.78 -15.01 -12.52
CA GLY A 62 0.77 -15.51 -11.59
C GLY A 62 1.33 -16.02 -10.27
N ALA A 63 2.49 -16.67 -10.30
CA ALA A 63 3.12 -17.22 -9.08
C ALA A 63 3.59 -16.10 -8.14
N ARG A 64 4.22 -15.05 -8.69
CA ARG A 64 4.63 -13.86 -7.92
C ARG A 64 3.43 -13.10 -7.41
N ALA A 65 2.41 -12.89 -8.25
CA ALA A 65 1.17 -12.25 -7.85
C ALA A 65 0.46 -13.02 -6.73
N GLN A 66 0.43 -14.34 -6.80
CA GLN A 66 -0.13 -15.20 -5.75
C GLN A 66 0.68 -15.09 -4.44
N SER A 67 2.01 -15.09 -4.53
CA SER A 67 2.87 -14.91 -3.36
C SER A 67 2.64 -13.55 -2.69
N TRP A 68 2.54 -12.48 -3.47
CA TRP A 68 2.20 -11.15 -2.99
C TRP A 68 0.81 -11.12 -2.33
N ALA A 69 -0.21 -11.68 -2.99
CA ALA A 69 -1.58 -11.75 -2.50
C ALA A 69 -1.71 -12.48 -1.16
N ALA A 70 -0.93 -13.56 -0.98
CA ALA A 70 -0.93 -14.36 0.25
C ALA A 70 -0.48 -13.57 1.49
N HIS A 71 0.32 -12.51 1.31
CA HIS A 71 0.73 -11.60 2.39
C HIS A 71 -0.23 -10.44 2.58
N VAL A 72 -0.67 -9.86 1.45
CA VAL A 72 -1.40 -8.58 1.46
C VAL A 72 -2.87 -8.74 1.84
N ALA A 73 -3.55 -9.78 1.34
CA ALA A 73 -4.98 -9.98 1.60
C ALA A 73 -5.28 -10.23 3.09
N PRO A 74 -4.55 -11.10 3.82
CA PRO A 74 -4.74 -11.27 5.26
C PRO A 74 -4.44 -10.01 6.06
N ALA A 75 -3.35 -9.28 5.71
CA ALA A 75 -2.98 -8.04 6.40
C ALA A 75 -4.06 -6.97 6.25
N TRP A 76 -4.60 -6.80 5.05
CA TRP A 76 -5.69 -5.88 4.79
C TRP A 76 -7.00 -6.32 5.46
N SER A 77 -7.35 -7.61 5.40
CA SER A 77 -8.53 -8.18 6.08
C SER A 77 -8.50 -7.93 7.57
N ALA A 78 -7.35 -8.16 8.21
CA ALA A 78 -7.18 -7.89 9.64
C ALA A 78 -7.40 -6.41 9.98
N LEU A 79 -6.94 -5.49 9.11
CA LEU A 79 -7.17 -4.05 9.26
C LEU A 79 -8.66 -3.70 9.18
N ARG A 80 -9.43 -4.45 8.38
CA ARG A 80 -10.88 -4.25 8.20
C ARG A 80 -11.75 -5.06 9.18
N GLY A 81 -11.12 -5.78 10.11
CA GLY A 81 -11.83 -6.63 11.06
C GLY A 81 -12.50 -7.85 10.41
N THR A 82 -12.03 -8.25 9.22
CA THR A 82 -12.52 -9.42 8.48
C THR A 82 -11.45 -10.51 8.43
N ASN A 83 -11.87 -11.75 8.15
CA ASN A 83 -10.94 -12.86 7.95
C ASN A 83 -11.20 -13.47 6.57
N ILE A 84 -10.50 -12.95 5.57
CA ILE A 84 -10.68 -13.36 4.17
C ILE A 84 -9.43 -14.08 3.70
N SER A 85 -9.62 -15.27 3.13
CA SER A 85 -8.54 -15.98 2.44
C SER A 85 -8.18 -15.26 1.14
N PRO A 86 -6.88 -15.18 0.76
CA PRO A 86 -6.47 -14.54 -0.47
C PRO A 86 -7.08 -15.26 -1.68
N PRO A 87 -7.61 -14.53 -2.67
CA PRO A 87 -8.10 -15.13 -3.89
C PRO A 87 -6.96 -15.78 -4.68
N THR A 88 -7.26 -16.85 -5.40
CA THR A 88 -6.31 -17.47 -6.33
C THR A 88 -6.07 -16.56 -7.52
N LEU A 89 -4.80 -16.34 -7.86
CA LEU A 89 -4.36 -15.51 -8.98
C LEU A 89 -3.66 -16.33 -10.06
N THR A 90 -4.05 -16.11 -11.31
CA THR A 90 -3.46 -16.69 -12.52
C THR A 90 -2.52 -15.69 -13.21
N ASN A 91 -1.86 -16.10 -14.29
CA ASN A 91 -1.10 -15.19 -15.16
C ASN A 91 -1.99 -14.09 -15.78
N HIS A 92 -3.24 -14.44 -16.11
CA HIS A 92 -4.22 -13.47 -16.60
C HIS A 92 -4.54 -12.43 -15.51
N ASP A 93 -4.76 -12.87 -14.28
CA ASP A 93 -5.02 -11.96 -13.16
C ASP A 93 -3.83 -11.04 -12.89
N ALA A 94 -2.60 -11.56 -12.95
CA ALA A 94 -1.39 -10.76 -12.82
C ALA A 94 -1.31 -9.67 -13.91
N ALA A 95 -1.67 -9.98 -15.17
CA ALA A 95 -1.74 -8.98 -16.23
C ALA A 95 -2.79 -7.90 -15.93
N ARG A 96 -4.00 -8.31 -15.54
CA ARG A 96 -5.10 -7.37 -15.20
C ARG A 96 -4.76 -6.49 -13.99
N LEU A 97 -4.02 -7.02 -13.00
CA LEU A 97 -3.54 -6.22 -11.88
C LEU A 97 -2.50 -5.19 -12.32
N ARG A 98 -1.63 -5.50 -13.28
CA ARG A 98 -0.72 -4.50 -13.85
C ARG A 98 -1.46 -3.37 -14.57
N ASP A 99 -2.49 -3.70 -15.37
CA ASP A 99 -3.36 -2.70 -16.03
C ASP A 99 -4.04 -1.79 -14.99
N LEU A 100 -4.56 -2.38 -13.91
CA LEU A 100 -5.15 -1.63 -12.79
C LEU A 100 -4.12 -0.71 -12.12
N ARG A 101 -2.90 -1.19 -11.90
CA ARG A 101 -1.82 -0.42 -11.31
C ARG A 101 -1.46 0.79 -12.18
N ASP A 102 -1.42 0.62 -13.50
CA ASP A 102 -1.14 1.71 -14.44
C ASP A 102 -2.27 2.75 -14.46
N THR A 103 -3.51 2.30 -14.34
CA THR A 103 -4.68 3.19 -14.20
C THR A 103 -4.60 4.02 -12.92
N LEU A 104 -4.26 3.40 -11.79
CA LEU A 104 -4.09 4.09 -10.50
C LEU A 104 -2.90 5.05 -10.48
N ASP A 105 -1.81 4.69 -11.15
CA ASP A 105 -0.65 5.55 -11.32
C ASP A 105 -1.02 6.82 -12.11
N GLY A 106 -1.80 6.67 -13.17
CA GLY A 106 -2.37 7.79 -13.91
C GLY A 106 -3.26 8.68 -13.04
N LEU A 107 -4.12 8.08 -12.21
CA LEU A 107 -4.94 8.82 -11.26
C LEU A 107 -4.10 9.60 -10.24
N LEU A 108 -3.04 8.96 -9.72
CA LEU A 108 -2.14 9.57 -8.73
C LEU A 108 -1.34 10.74 -9.30
N THR A 109 -0.95 10.66 -10.57
CA THR A 109 -0.16 11.69 -11.28
C THR A 109 -1.00 12.74 -12.00
N GLY A 110 -2.33 12.65 -11.88
CA GLY A 110 -3.25 13.62 -12.49
C GLY A 110 -3.53 13.40 -13.98
N HIS A 111 -3.13 12.27 -14.54
CA HIS A 111 -3.40 11.90 -15.93
C HIS A 111 -4.76 11.19 -16.07
N VAL A 112 -5.81 11.76 -15.51
CA VAL A 112 -7.14 11.15 -15.59
C VAL A 112 -7.82 11.54 -16.90
N VAL A 113 -8.23 10.55 -17.65
CA VAL A 113 -8.99 10.76 -18.89
C VAL A 113 -10.47 11.00 -18.57
N GLY A 114 -11.00 12.12 -19.06
CA GLY A 114 -12.25 12.74 -18.66
C GLY A 114 -13.58 12.06 -19.03
N GLN A 115 -13.66 10.74 -19.11
CA GLN A 115 -14.94 10.04 -19.30
C GLN A 115 -15.32 9.23 -18.06
N ARG A 116 -16.59 9.34 -17.65
CA ARG A 116 -17.15 8.50 -16.59
C ARG A 116 -17.19 7.04 -17.05
N HIS A 117 -16.55 6.15 -16.28
CA HIS A 117 -16.62 4.72 -16.49
C HIS A 117 -16.66 3.98 -15.16
N VAL A 118 -17.18 2.76 -15.15
CA VAL A 118 -17.23 1.92 -13.96
C VAL A 118 -15.85 1.28 -13.75
N VAL A 119 -15.26 1.53 -12.59
CA VAL A 119 -13.93 0.98 -12.23
C VAL A 119 -14.02 -0.30 -11.41
N GLY A 120 -15.16 -0.59 -10.77
CA GLY A 120 -15.36 -1.79 -9.96
C GLY A 120 -16.73 -1.83 -9.30
N ALA A 121 -16.99 -2.92 -8.59
CA ALA A 121 -18.16 -3.11 -7.75
C ALA A 121 -17.71 -3.42 -6.32
N VAL A 122 -18.51 -3.06 -5.34
CA VAL A 122 -18.30 -3.33 -3.91
C VAL A 122 -19.64 -3.63 -3.27
N GLU A 123 -19.66 -4.54 -2.31
CA GLU A 123 -20.82 -4.75 -1.45
C GLU A 123 -20.69 -3.90 -0.19
N LEU A 124 -21.83 -3.44 0.31
CA LEU A 124 -21.94 -2.80 1.62
C LEU A 124 -22.53 -3.79 2.60
N ALA A 125 -21.91 -3.95 3.75
CA ALA A 125 -22.36 -4.82 4.82
C ALA A 125 -22.45 -4.03 6.13
N LEU A 126 -23.25 -4.53 7.08
CA LEU A 126 -23.24 -4.08 8.47
C LEU A 126 -22.32 -5.02 9.25
N ASP A 127 -21.44 -4.46 10.04
CA ASP A 127 -20.65 -5.23 11.02
C ASP A 127 -21.44 -5.45 12.33
N ASP A 128 -20.83 -6.21 13.25
CA ASP A 128 -21.43 -6.54 14.55
C ASP A 128 -21.68 -5.33 15.46
N ARG A 129 -21.10 -4.17 15.13
CA ARG A 129 -21.28 -2.90 15.84
C ARG A 129 -22.36 -2.01 15.21
N GLY A 130 -22.89 -2.42 14.05
CA GLY A 130 -23.85 -1.64 13.28
C GLY A 130 -23.17 -0.59 12.36
N ASP A 131 -21.85 -0.66 12.17
CA ASP A 131 -21.14 0.20 11.24
C ASP A 131 -21.22 -0.37 9.81
N ILE A 132 -21.37 0.52 8.82
CA ILE A 132 -21.36 0.13 7.41
C ILE A 132 -19.89 -0.05 6.97
N CYS A 133 -19.60 -1.25 6.49
CA CYS A 133 -18.30 -1.60 5.92
C CYS A 133 -18.38 -1.99 4.45
N THR A 134 -17.27 -1.89 3.74
CA THR A 134 -17.16 -2.32 2.34
C THR A 134 -16.59 -3.74 2.27
N MET A 135 -17.24 -4.60 1.50
CA MET A 135 -16.80 -5.97 1.22
C MET A 135 -16.40 -6.09 -0.25
N PRO A 136 -15.15 -6.49 -0.54
CA PRO A 136 -14.72 -6.70 -1.92
C PRO A 136 -15.48 -7.84 -2.58
N THR A 137 -15.80 -7.66 -3.86
CA THR A 137 -16.56 -8.64 -4.66
C THR A 137 -15.70 -9.25 -5.76
N GLY A 138 -16.19 -10.38 -6.31
CA GLY A 138 -15.56 -11.06 -7.43
C GLY A 138 -14.44 -12.02 -7.01
N HIS A 139 -13.68 -12.51 -7.99
CA HIS A 139 -12.61 -13.49 -7.85
C HIS A 139 -11.34 -12.99 -8.54
N GLY A 140 -10.18 -13.54 -8.15
CA GLY A 140 -8.90 -13.19 -8.75
C GLY A 140 -8.61 -11.70 -8.67
N TRP A 141 -8.21 -11.11 -9.79
CA TRP A 141 -7.90 -9.68 -9.88
C TRP A 141 -9.09 -8.76 -9.55
N ARG A 142 -10.34 -9.20 -9.83
CA ARG A 142 -11.55 -8.39 -9.56
C ARG A 142 -11.74 -8.13 -8.08
N TRP A 143 -11.43 -9.11 -7.25
CA TRP A 143 -11.47 -8.96 -5.80
C TRP A 143 -10.49 -7.86 -5.33
N PHE A 144 -9.24 -7.90 -5.81
CA PHE A 144 -8.26 -6.85 -5.50
C PHE A 144 -8.67 -5.49 -6.08
N SER A 145 -9.23 -5.46 -7.29
CA SER A 145 -9.76 -4.23 -7.88
C SER A 145 -10.84 -3.62 -6.99
N SER A 146 -11.79 -4.44 -6.52
CA SER A 146 -12.84 -4.01 -5.60
C SER A 146 -12.27 -3.46 -4.30
N ALA A 147 -11.36 -4.19 -3.63
CA ALA A 147 -10.72 -3.75 -2.41
C ALA A 147 -9.96 -2.43 -2.61
N ILE A 148 -9.13 -2.33 -3.64
CA ILE A 148 -8.29 -1.16 -3.92
C ILE A 148 -9.15 0.07 -4.22
N TRP A 149 -10.16 -0.04 -5.08
CA TRP A 149 -11.03 1.10 -5.39
C TRP A 149 -11.87 1.55 -4.20
N SER A 150 -12.27 0.63 -3.32
CA SER A 150 -12.92 0.99 -2.06
C SER A 150 -12.01 1.84 -1.19
N GLU A 151 -10.72 1.46 -1.06
CA GLU A 151 -9.76 2.21 -0.27
C GLU A 151 -9.42 3.57 -0.89
N VAL A 152 -9.36 3.66 -2.22
CA VAL A 152 -9.21 4.93 -2.92
C VAL A 152 -10.40 5.84 -2.62
N LEU A 153 -11.63 5.34 -2.76
CA LEU A 153 -12.86 6.10 -2.47
C LEU A 153 -12.87 6.61 -1.01
N LEU A 154 -12.64 5.72 -0.05
CA LEU A 154 -12.62 6.06 1.36
C LEU A 154 -11.53 7.08 1.70
N SER A 155 -10.35 6.95 1.08
CA SER A 155 -9.24 7.88 1.29
C SER A 155 -9.47 9.25 0.65
N GLN A 156 -10.14 9.31 -0.49
CA GLN A 156 -10.57 10.57 -1.11
C GLN A 156 -11.59 11.28 -0.22
N HIS A 157 -12.56 10.54 0.30
CA HIS A 157 -13.57 11.09 1.21
C HIS A 157 -12.95 11.61 2.53
N ALA A 158 -11.97 10.88 3.06
CA ALA A 158 -11.23 11.29 4.26
C ALA A 158 -10.17 12.39 4.01
N GLY A 159 -9.97 12.84 2.78
CA GLY A 159 -8.94 13.83 2.42
C GLY A 159 -7.50 13.34 2.54
N THR A 160 -7.29 12.02 2.72
CA THR A 160 -5.95 11.44 2.89
C THR A 160 -5.30 11.02 1.57
N TRP A 161 -6.08 10.83 0.50
CA TRP A 161 -5.61 10.50 -0.83
C TRP A 161 -4.54 11.45 -1.36
N GLN A 162 -4.72 12.76 -1.15
CA GLN A 162 -3.81 13.82 -1.63
C GLN A 162 -2.40 13.75 -1.03
N ARG A 163 -2.21 12.96 0.03
CA ARG A 163 -0.90 12.69 0.65
C ARG A 163 -0.19 11.49 0.04
N LEU A 164 -0.87 10.69 -0.77
CA LEU A 164 -0.24 9.64 -1.55
C LEU A 164 0.36 10.26 -2.79
N LYS A 165 1.66 10.09 -3.01
CA LYS A 165 2.42 10.77 -4.07
C LYS A 165 3.41 9.81 -4.71
N GLN A 166 3.78 10.09 -5.96
CA GLN A 166 4.90 9.45 -6.62
C GLN A 166 6.16 10.28 -6.44
N CYS A 167 7.28 9.62 -6.13
CA CYS A 167 8.59 10.26 -6.07
C CYS A 167 8.94 10.88 -7.42
N ARG A 168 9.36 12.15 -7.41
CA ARG A 168 9.74 12.87 -8.65
C ARG A 168 11.06 12.40 -9.27
N ASN A 169 11.85 11.60 -8.56
CA ASN A 169 13.03 10.99 -9.14
C ASN A 169 12.61 9.89 -10.13
N PRO A 170 12.87 10.05 -11.44
CA PRO A 170 12.44 9.09 -12.46
C PRO A 170 13.12 7.72 -12.33
N ALA A 171 14.26 7.63 -11.67
CA ALA A 171 14.93 6.37 -11.37
C ALA A 171 14.29 5.65 -10.17
N CYS A 172 13.60 6.37 -9.30
CA CYS A 172 12.93 5.82 -8.13
C CYS A 172 11.46 5.49 -8.41
N ARG A 173 10.65 6.49 -8.79
CA ARG A 173 9.21 6.40 -9.06
C ARG A 173 8.38 5.67 -7.99
N SER A 174 8.91 5.53 -6.77
CA SER A 174 8.17 4.90 -5.66
C SER A 174 6.96 5.74 -5.27
N THR A 175 5.90 5.07 -4.84
CA THR A 175 4.74 5.72 -4.24
C THR A 175 4.96 5.81 -2.74
N PHE A 176 4.86 7.02 -2.18
CA PHE A 176 5.03 7.27 -0.76
C PHE A 176 3.86 8.06 -0.18
N TYR A 177 3.69 7.99 1.14
CA TYR A 177 2.71 8.79 1.87
C TYR A 177 3.40 9.99 2.50
N ASP A 178 3.01 11.20 2.09
CA ASP A 178 3.57 12.45 2.62
C ASP A 178 3.08 12.70 4.04
N ARG A 179 4.00 12.65 4.99
CA ARG A 179 3.75 12.89 6.42
C ARG A 179 4.14 14.31 6.85
N SER A 180 4.59 15.14 5.92
CA SER A 180 4.95 16.52 6.22
C SER A 180 3.70 17.32 6.64
N TRP A 181 3.90 18.32 7.47
CA TRP A 181 2.81 19.15 7.98
C TRP A 181 2.01 19.79 6.84
N ASN A 182 2.71 20.37 5.89
CA ASN A 182 2.14 21.18 4.78
C ASN A 182 1.92 20.36 3.48
N ASN A 183 2.01 19.03 3.54
CA ASN A 183 1.87 18.17 2.37
C ASN A 183 2.75 18.57 1.18
N SER A 184 4.01 18.95 1.43
CA SER A 184 4.93 19.49 0.40
C SER A 184 6.03 18.55 -0.02
N ALA A 185 6.14 17.34 0.55
CA ALA A 185 7.17 16.40 0.14
C ALA A 185 6.98 15.98 -1.33
N VAL A 186 8.08 15.97 -2.08
CA VAL A 186 8.12 15.58 -3.50
C VAL A 186 9.02 14.36 -3.75
N TRP A 187 9.73 13.93 -2.71
CA TRP A 187 10.61 12.77 -2.70
C TRP A 187 10.18 11.79 -1.62
N ASP A 188 10.29 10.51 -1.91
CA ASP A 188 10.10 9.46 -0.91
C ASP A 188 11.16 9.52 0.19
N ASN A 189 12.40 9.84 -0.23
CA ASN A 189 13.54 10.07 0.62
C ASN A 189 14.33 11.29 0.11
N ALA A 190 14.23 12.40 0.84
CA ALA A 190 14.89 13.65 0.46
C ALA A 190 16.42 13.53 0.43
N ARG A 191 17.02 12.61 1.21
CA ARG A 191 18.48 12.43 1.27
C ARG A 191 19.04 11.66 0.08
N THR A 192 18.27 10.76 -0.51
CA THR A 192 18.73 9.93 -1.64
C THR A 192 18.19 10.43 -2.97
N CYS A 193 16.88 10.71 -3.05
CA CYS A 193 16.24 11.09 -4.31
C CYS A 193 16.45 12.57 -4.68
N GLY A 194 16.53 13.48 -3.71
CA GLY A 194 16.76 14.90 -3.95
C GLY A 194 18.12 15.19 -4.62
N PRO A 195 19.26 14.78 -4.05
CA PRO A 195 20.59 15.03 -4.63
C PRO A 195 20.81 14.41 -6.02
N GLN A 196 20.22 13.24 -6.30
CA GLN A 196 20.32 12.60 -7.61
C GLN A 196 19.74 13.47 -8.73
N MET A 197 18.65 14.19 -8.46
CA MET A 197 18.04 15.10 -9.44
C MET A 197 18.88 16.37 -9.65
N THR A 198 19.49 16.90 -8.60
CA THR A 198 20.35 18.09 -8.69
C THR A 198 21.59 17.80 -9.52
N ASN A 199 22.20 16.62 -9.33
CA ASN A 199 23.38 16.20 -10.10
C ASN A 199 23.06 15.90 -11.59
N GLN A 200 21.86 15.38 -11.89
CA GLN A 200 21.44 15.17 -13.29
C GLN A 200 21.16 16.49 -14.00
N GLY A 201 20.59 17.47 -13.30
CA GLY A 201 20.40 18.82 -13.85
C GLY A 201 21.70 19.54 -14.13
N ALA A 202 22.71 19.40 -13.30
CA ALA A 202 24.04 19.98 -13.50
C ALA A 202 24.77 19.37 -14.72
N ASN A 203 24.66 18.05 -14.92
CA ASN A 203 25.27 17.37 -16.07
C ASN A 203 24.59 17.71 -17.42
N LEU A 204 23.30 18.11 -17.41
CA LEU A 204 22.60 18.55 -18.63
C LEU A 204 22.93 20.00 -19.01
N LEU A 205 23.42 20.81 -18.08
CA LEU A 205 23.75 22.21 -18.28
C LEU A 205 25.26 22.45 -18.57
N GLY A 206 26.08 21.39 -18.55
CA GLY A 206 27.48 21.45 -18.96
C GLY A 206 28.39 22.39 -18.13
N ILE A 207 28.09 22.49 -16.80
CA ILE A 207 28.91 23.26 -15.86
C ILE A 207 29.68 22.30 -14.95
#